data_2d6bf43fd8dfb8052db152222bfc52b5
#
_entry.id   2d6bf43fd8dfb8052db152222bfc52b5
#
_cell.length_a   1.000
_cell.length_b   1.000
_cell.length_c   1.000
_cell.angle_alpha   90.00
_cell.angle_beta   90.00
_cell.angle_gamma   90.00
#
_symmetry.space_group_name_H-M   'P 1'
#
loop_
_entity.id
_entity.type
_entity.pdbx_description
1 polymer ?
#
loop_
_entity_poly.entity_id
_entity_poly.type
_entity_poly.pdbx_seq_one_letter_code
_entity_poly.pdbx_strand_id
1 'polypeptide(L)'
;LKTIPCFNDQFFKKTPEASITKKLVFDSAHYITDHDGKCKNLHGGRYDIEITIKDRINPMTGFVMDYSLIKNITKNLIIEKFDHKTLNLTCPELAWRSSTEFLAILIWEILIDYLPNLKIIKIYETETSYCEFVGNSLDEYIKNGPSEILGYFKNLIRENKSSKNAIG
;
A
#
# COMPACT_ATOMS: atom_id res chain seq x y z
N LEU A 1 25.85 21.23 28.82
CA LEU A 1 24.86 21.05 27.75
C LEU A 1 25.57 21.38 26.43
N LYS A 2 25.88 20.34 25.64
CA LYS A 2 26.39 20.56 24.27
C LYS A 2 25.24 21.18 23.48
N THR A 3 25.42 22.37 22.95
CA THR A 3 24.50 23.01 22.02
C THR A 3 24.32 22.10 20.79
N ILE A 4 23.11 21.67 20.54
CA ILE A 4 22.78 20.93 19.33
C ILE A 4 23.02 21.89 18.15
N PRO A 5 23.89 21.55 17.18
CA PRO A 5 24.11 22.38 16.02
C PRO A 5 22.80 22.69 15.33
N CYS A 6 22.58 23.92 14.90
CA CYS A 6 21.42 24.28 14.08
C CYS A 6 21.64 23.68 12.67
N PHE A 7 21.01 22.55 12.39
CA PHE A 7 21.06 21.92 11.06
C PHE A 7 20.18 22.72 10.10
N ASN A 8 20.75 23.23 9.03
CA ASN A 8 20.00 23.86 7.98
C ASN A 8 19.55 22.82 6.91
N ASP A 9 18.62 23.19 6.07
CA ASP A 9 18.08 22.32 5.00
C ASP A 9 19.16 21.77 4.06
N GLN A 10 20.28 22.49 3.89
CA GLN A 10 21.38 22.03 3.05
C GLN A 10 22.13 20.85 3.68
N PHE A 11 22.21 20.78 5.00
CA PHE A 11 22.81 19.64 5.69
C PHE A 11 21.90 18.40 5.56
N PHE A 12 20.59 18.58 5.71
CA PHE A 12 19.62 17.47 5.54
C PHE A 12 19.71 16.84 4.15
N LYS A 13 19.88 17.65 3.11
CA LYS A 13 20.04 17.15 1.71
C LYS A 13 21.31 16.33 1.50
N LYS A 14 22.26 16.30 2.43
CA LYS A 14 23.51 15.53 2.37
C LYS A 14 23.51 14.29 3.24
N THR A 15 22.45 14.04 4.03
CA THR A 15 22.36 12.82 4.82
C THR A 15 22.15 11.60 3.94
N PRO A 16 22.65 10.42 4.33
CA PRO A 16 22.46 9.20 3.57
C PRO A 16 20.98 8.83 3.47
N GLU A 17 20.63 8.13 2.40
CA GLU A 17 19.34 7.51 2.25
C GLU A 17 19.34 6.11 2.85
N ALA A 18 18.19 5.70 3.38
CA ALA A 18 17.95 4.33 3.79
C ALA A 18 16.53 3.90 3.42
N SER A 19 16.36 2.61 3.24
CA SER A 19 15.04 1.99 3.12
C SER A 19 14.70 1.30 4.43
N ILE A 20 13.50 1.54 4.92
CA ILE A 20 12.94 0.87 6.10
C ILE A 20 11.69 0.12 5.70
N THR A 21 11.47 -1.04 6.29
CA THR A 21 10.31 -1.89 5.97
C THR A 21 9.57 -2.26 7.24
N LYS A 22 8.26 -2.08 7.23
CA LYS A 22 7.34 -2.56 8.27
C LYS A 22 6.51 -3.72 7.72
N LYS A 23 6.58 -4.85 8.42
CA LYS A 23 5.76 -6.03 8.12
C LYS A 23 4.51 -6.04 9.00
N LEU A 24 3.36 -6.33 8.39
CA LEU A 24 2.07 -6.57 9.05
C LEU A 24 1.43 -7.81 8.42
N VAL A 25 0.39 -8.32 9.07
CA VAL A 25 -0.34 -9.50 8.60
C VAL A 25 -1.84 -9.26 8.71
N PHE A 26 -2.61 -9.92 7.83
CA PHE A 26 -4.05 -10.07 7.96
C PHE A 26 -4.51 -11.40 7.38
N ASP A 27 -5.62 -11.91 7.86
CA ASP A 27 -6.23 -13.13 7.37
C ASP A 27 -7.45 -12.77 6.51
N SER A 28 -7.53 -13.31 5.29
CA SER A 28 -8.62 -12.97 4.36
C SER A 28 -8.90 -14.11 3.41
N ALA A 29 -10.12 -14.16 2.90
CA ALA A 29 -10.53 -15.10 1.85
C ALA A 29 -10.71 -14.35 0.53
N HIS A 30 -10.54 -15.07 -0.59
CA HIS A 30 -10.80 -14.55 -1.92
C HIS A 30 -11.14 -15.67 -2.91
N TYR A 31 -11.54 -15.28 -4.09
CA TYR A 31 -11.67 -16.15 -5.27
C TYR A 31 -11.32 -15.36 -6.53
N ILE A 32 -10.76 -16.04 -7.53
CA ILE A 32 -10.41 -15.40 -8.81
C ILE A 32 -11.51 -15.71 -9.81
N THR A 33 -12.24 -14.70 -10.23
CA THR A 33 -13.26 -14.82 -11.28
C THR A 33 -12.64 -15.24 -12.62
N ASP A 34 -13.35 -16.05 -13.38
CA ASP A 34 -12.94 -16.53 -14.71
C ASP A 34 -11.59 -17.26 -14.72
N HIS A 35 -11.27 -17.97 -13.64
CA HIS A 35 -10.06 -18.78 -13.53
C HIS A 35 -10.37 -20.26 -13.75
N ASP A 36 -9.59 -20.94 -14.59
CA ASP A 36 -9.81 -22.36 -14.92
C ASP A 36 -9.35 -23.32 -13.81
N GLY A 37 -8.47 -22.86 -12.93
CA GLY A 37 -7.90 -23.64 -11.84
C GLY A 37 -8.68 -23.56 -10.52
N LYS A 38 -8.08 -24.10 -9.46
CA LYS A 38 -8.68 -24.15 -8.10
C LYS A 38 -8.97 -22.79 -7.50
N CYS A 39 -8.26 -21.74 -7.93
CA CYS A 39 -8.40 -20.38 -7.41
C CYS A 39 -9.77 -19.74 -7.73
N LYS A 40 -10.59 -20.33 -8.59
CA LYS A 40 -12.00 -19.92 -8.78
C LYS A 40 -12.87 -20.20 -7.56
N ASN A 41 -12.50 -21.15 -6.72
CA ASN A 41 -13.23 -21.47 -5.50
C ASN A 41 -12.80 -20.52 -4.39
N LEU A 42 -13.72 -20.23 -3.47
CA LEU A 42 -13.40 -19.45 -2.28
C LEU A 42 -12.32 -20.17 -1.48
N HIS A 43 -11.22 -19.50 -1.27
CA HIS A 43 -10.11 -19.97 -0.44
C HIS A 43 -9.49 -18.77 0.26
N GLY A 44 -8.63 -19.01 1.22
CA GLY A 44 -8.02 -17.92 1.96
C GLY A 44 -6.85 -18.40 2.80
N GLY A 45 -6.20 -17.44 3.39
CA GLY A 45 -5.04 -17.65 4.22
C GLY A 45 -4.54 -16.35 4.83
N ARG A 46 -3.34 -16.42 5.34
CA ARG A 46 -2.63 -15.29 5.89
C ARG A 46 -1.89 -14.58 4.77
N TYR A 47 -2.15 -13.28 4.66
CA TYR A 47 -1.37 -12.36 3.84
C TYR A 47 -0.34 -11.65 4.71
N ASP A 48 0.92 -11.80 4.38
CA ASP A 48 1.99 -10.98 4.93
C ASP A 48 2.20 -9.78 4.01
N ILE A 49 2.14 -8.57 4.55
CA ILE A 49 2.40 -7.34 3.80
C ILE A 49 3.64 -6.63 4.33
N GLU A 50 4.48 -6.16 3.43
CA GLU A 50 5.66 -5.37 3.72
C GLU A 50 5.52 -3.99 3.08
N ILE A 51 5.60 -2.96 3.91
CA ILE A 51 5.54 -1.56 3.50
C ILE A 51 6.93 -0.97 3.60
N THR A 52 7.53 -0.65 2.47
CA THR A 52 8.89 -0.09 2.40
C THR A 52 8.83 1.39 2.08
N ILE A 53 9.44 2.18 2.95
CA ILE A 53 9.65 3.62 2.81
C ILE A 53 11.13 3.86 2.50
N LYS A 54 11.43 4.74 1.56
CA LYS A 54 12.80 5.16 1.26
C LYS A 54 12.91 6.67 1.33
N ASP A 55 13.78 7.17 2.18
CA ASP A 55 14.08 8.59 2.30
C ASP A 55 15.45 8.81 2.94
N ARG A 56 15.83 10.08 3.05
CA ARG A 56 17.00 10.51 3.79
C ARG A 56 16.81 10.33 5.29
N ILE A 57 17.88 9.94 5.96
CA ILE A 57 17.88 9.85 7.41
C ILE A 57 17.82 11.27 7.99
N ASN A 58 16.83 11.54 8.80
CA ASN A 58 16.73 12.82 9.52
C ASN A 58 17.89 12.93 10.53
N PRO A 59 18.77 13.92 10.43
CA PRO A 59 19.95 14.01 11.27
C PRO A 59 19.64 14.32 12.75
N MET A 60 18.45 14.81 13.04
CA MET A 60 18.03 15.14 14.42
C MET A 60 17.50 13.90 15.14
N THR A 61 16.78 13.03 14.44
CA THR A 61 16.15 11.84 15.03
C THR A 61 16.94 10.56 14.77
N GLY A 62 17.74 10.53 13.69
CA GLY A 62 18.40 9.33 13.20
C GLY A 62 17.45 8.38 12.45
N PHE A 63 16.22 8.80 12.12
CA PHE A 63 15.20 7.97 11.49
C PHE A 63 14.94 8.42 10.05
N VAL A 64 14.55 7.47 9.21
CA VAL A 64 13.82 7.73 7.96
C VAL A 64 12.37 8.10 8.30
N MET A 65 11.73 7.25 9.08
CA MET A 65 10.37 7.42 9.61
C MET A 65 10.20 6.52 10.85
N ASP A 66 9.31 6.89 11.76
CA ASP A 66 8.97 6.05 12.91
C ASP A 66 8.16 4.83 12.43
N TYR A 67 8.60 3.63 12.81
CA TYR A 67 7.90 2.38 12.50
C TYR A 67 6.48 2.32 13.09
N SER A 68 6.24 3.00 14.21
CA SER A 68 4.91 3.07 14.82
C SER A 68 3.95 3.87 13.94
N LEU A 69 4.41 4.92 13.27
CA LEU A 69 3.60 5.70 12.35
C LEU A 69 3.18 4.86 11.15
N ILE A 70 4.14 4.16 10.52
CA ILE A 70 3.85 3.24 9.40
C ILE A 70 2.84 2.17 9.83
N LYS A 71 3.08 1.56 11.02
CA LYS A 71 2.18 0.55 11.58
C LYS A 71 0.76 1.09 11.76
N ASN A 72 0.59 2.25 12.38
CA ASN A 72 -0.72 2.78 12.70
C ASN A 72 -1.50 3.17 11.45
N ILE A 73 -0.85 3.84 10.49
CA ILE A 73 -1.46 4.19 9.20
C ILE A 73 -1.92 2.92 8.48
N THR A 74 -1.01 1.94 8.34
CA THR A 74 -1.32 0.69 7.64
C THR A 74 -2.40 -0.12 8.35
N LYS A 75 -2.37 -0.18 9.68
CA LYS A 75 -3.40 -0.87 10.45
C LYS A 75 -4.77 -0.27 10.19
N ASN A 76 -4.92 1.04 10.34
CA ASN A 76 -6.21 1.71 10.23
C ASN A 76 -6.78 1.68 8.80
N LEU A 77 -5.92 1.81 7.79
CA LEU A 77 -6.38 1.94 6.41
C LEU A 77 -6.44 0.59 5.66
N ILE A 78 -5.64 -0.38 6.05
CA ILE A 78 -5.51 -1.66 5.34
C ILE A 78 -5.98 -2.83 6.19
N ILE A 79 -5.40 -3.03 7.38
CA ILE A 79 -5.72 -4.23 8.18
C ILE A 79 -7.20 -4.21 8.56
N GLU A 80 -7.73 -3.12 9.10
CA GLU A 80 -9.14 -3.01 9.49
C GLU A 80 -10.11 -3.14 8.32
N LYS A 81 -9.65 -2.81 7.11
CA LYS A 81 -10.45 -2.94 5.89
C LYS A 81 -10.54 -4.39 5.40
N PHE A 82 -9.46 -5.17 5.49
CA PHE A 82 -9.34 -6.47 4.84
C PHE A 82 -9.33 -7.66 5.78
N ASP A 83 -8.92 -7.48 7.05
CA ASP A 83 -8.77 -8.58 8.00
C ASP A 83 -10.11 -9.25 8.31
N HIS A 84 -10.11 -10.60 8.30
CA HIS A 84 -11.28 -11.47 8.53
C HIS A 84 -12.45 -11.20 7.56
N LYS A 85 -12.15 -10.83 6.32
CA LYS A 85 -13.16 -10.54 5.28
C LYS A 85 -12.89 -11.32 4.00
N THR A 86 -13.86 -11.29 3.10
CA THR A 86 -13.68 -11.76 1.73
C THR A 86 -13.31 -10.58 0.86
N LEU A 87 -12.11 -10.59 0.28
CA LEU A 87 -11.57 -9.47 -0.51
C LEU A 87 -12.52 -9.01 -1.62
N ASN A 88 -13.11 -9.96 -2.35
CA ASN A 88 -14.06 -9.67 -3.43
C ASN A 88 -15.31 -8.91 -3.00
N LEU A 89 -15.67 -8.97 -1.70
CA LEU A 89 -16.85 -8.30 -1.15
C LEU A 89 -16.50 -7.01 -0.40
N THR A 90 -15.22 -6.71 -0.24
CA THR A 90 -14.76 -5.58 0.58
C THR A 90 -14.79 -4.26 -0.19
N CYS A 91 -14.46 -4.30 -1.47
CA CYS A 91 -14.47 -3.11 -2.32
C CYS A 91 -14.65 -3.49 -3.79
N PRO A 92 -15.23 -2.60 -4.60
CA PRO A 92 -15.52 -2.85 -6.01
C PRO A 92 -14.30 -3.25 -6.83
N GLU A 93 -13.14 -2.71 -6.50
CA GLU A 93 -11.87 -2.94 -7.21
C GLU A 93 -11.45 -4.41 -7.15
N LEU A 94 -11.70 -5.07 -6.02
CA LEU A 94 -11.39 -6.48 -5.82
C LEU A 94 -12.56 -7.40 -6.17
N ALA A 95 -13.77 -6.87 -6.35
CA ALA A 95 -14.96 -7.66 -6.72
C ALA A 95 -14.75 -8.39 -8.04
N TRP A 96 -14.15 -7.72 -9.02
CA TRP A 96 -13.85 -8.31 -10.30
C TRP A 96 -12.65 -9.28 -10.22
N ARG A 97 -11.55 -8.87 -9.59
CA ARG A 97 -10.36 -9.71 -9.47
C ARG A 97 -9.55 -9.34 -8.22
N SER A 98 -9.39 -10.30 -7.35
CA SER A 98 -8.71 -10.16 -6.06
C SER A 98 -7.35 -10.85 -6.04
N SER A 99 -6.61 -10.73 -7.15
CA SER A 99 -5.22 -11.24 -7.20
C SER A 99 -4.30 -10.43 -6.30
N THR A 100 -3.17 -11.00 -5.94
CA THR A 100 -2.13 -10.34 -5.12
C THR A 100 -1.63 -9.07 -5.77
N GLU A 101 -1.55 -9.04 -7.10
CA GLU A 101 -1.13 -7.87 -7.89
C GLU A 101 -2.13 -6.72 -7.77
N PHE A 102 -3.43 -6.99 -7.97
CA PHE A 102 -4.46 -5.95 -7.82
C PHE A 102 -4.59 -5.46 -6.38
N LEU A 103 -4.43 -6.37 -5.41
CA LEU A 103 -4.39 -6.00 -4.00
C LEU A 103 -3.19 -5.10 -3.69
N ALA A 104 -2.02 -5.37 -4.26
CA ALA A 104 -0.83 -4.53 -4.08
C ALA A 104 -1.01 -3.13 -4.67
N ILE A 105 -1.60 -3.01 -5.86
CA ILE A 105 -1.95 -1.72 -6.47
C ILE A 105 -2.94 -0.95 -5.59
N LEU A 106 -3.99 -1.61 -5.13
CA LEU A 106 -5.01 -0.98 -4.29
C LEU A 106 -4.41 -0.48 -2.96
N ILE A 107 -3.60 -1.29 -2.29
CA ILE A 107 -2.92 -0.90 -1.05
C ILE A 107 -1.97 0.27 -1.30
N TRP A 108 -1.23 0.26 -2.42
CA TRP A 108 -0.38 1.39 -2.81
C TRP A 108 -1.18 2.69 -2.92
N GLU A 109 -2.28 2.69 -3.68
CA GLU A 109 -3.10 3.88 -3.90
C GLU A 109 -3.75 4.41 -2.62
N ILE A 110 -4.10 3.52 -1.69
CA ILE A 110 -4.61 3.93 -0.37
C ILE A 110 -3.52 4.58 0.48
N LEU A 111 -2.29 4.04 0.44
CA LEU A 111 -1.22 4.45 1.36
C LEU A 111 -0.38 5.62 0.84
N ILE A 112 -0.25 5.82 -0.47
CA ILE A 112 0.67 6.82 -1.04
C ILE A 112 0.35 8.25 -0.60
N ASP A 113 -0.91 8.55 -0.31
CA ASP A 113 -1.35 9.86 0.18
C ASP A 113 -0.91 10.13 1.63
N TYR A 114 -0.71 9.08 2.41
CA TYR A 114 -0.31 9.16 3.81
C TYR A 114 1.17 8.87 4.03
N LEU A 115 1.78 8.16 3.08
CA LEU A 115 3.18 7.76 3.09
C LEU A 115 3.83 8.20 1.76
N PRO A 116 4.12 9.51 1.58
CA PRO A 116 4.55 10.06 0.29
C PRO A 116 5.89 9.50 -0.20
N ASN A 117 6.72 8.95 0.71
CA ASN A 117 7.99 8.30 0.40
C ASN A 117 7.88 6.77 0.32
N LEU A 118 6.65 6.27 0.10
CA LEU A 118 6.38 4.86 -0.16
C LEU A 118 7.16 4.40 -1.39
N LYS A 119 7.90 3.30 -1.24
CA LYS A 119 8.80 2.79 -2.28
C LYS A 119 8.36 1.44 -2.82
N ILE A 120 7.93 0.54 -1.94
CA ILE A 120 7.55 -0.82 -2.30
C ILE A 120 6.39 -1.26 -1.40
N ILE A 121 5.38 -1.88 -2.02
CA ILE A 121 4.41 -2.75 -1.37
C ILE A 121 4.75 -4.18 -1.79
N LYS A 122 4.93 -5.06 -0.82
CA LYS A 122 5.14 -6.47 -1.05
C LYS A 122 4.09 -7.29 -0.31
N ILE A 123 3.45 -8.22 -1.01
CA ILE A 123 2.36 -9.04 -0.47
C ILE A 123 2.66 -10.49 -0.75
N TYR A 124 2.75 -11.27 0.30
CA TYR A 124 2.87 -12.73 0.25
C TYR A 124 1.48 -13.34 0.37
N GLU A 125 1.12 -14.16 -0.59
CA GLU A 125 -0.06 -15.02 -0.54
C GLU A 125 0.28 -16.36 0.13
N THR A 126 1.52 -16.80 -0.05
CA THR A 126 2.12 -17.97 0.60
C THR A 126 3.55 -17.65 1.00
N GLU A 127 4.21 -18.54 1.75
CA GLU A 127 5.62 -18.36 2.11
C GLU A 127 6.57 -18.25 0.89
N THR A 128 6.15 -18.80 -0.25
CA THR A 128 6.98 -18.90 -1.47
C THR A 128 6.49 -18.07 -2.64
N SER A 129 5.30 -17.45 -2.54
CA SER A 129 4.67 -16.70 -3.62
C SER A 129 4.28 -15.31 -3.18
N TYR A 130 4.81 -14.30 -3.83
CA TYR A 130 4.54 -12.91 -3.49
C TYR A 130 4.50 -12.02 -4.74
N CYS A 131 3.81 -10.90 -4.61
CA CYS A 131 3.85 -9.77 -5.52
C CYS A 131 4.63 -8.62 -4.90
N GLU A 132 5.43 -7.94 -5.69
CA GLU A 132 6.13 -6.71 -5.34
C GLU A 132 5.71 -5.60 -6.30
N PHE A 133 5.19 -4.49 -5.77
CA PHE A 133 4.72 -3.34 -6.54
C PHE A 133 5.48 -2.08 -6.13
N VAL A 134 6.05 -1.38 -7.12
CA VAL A 134 6.92 -0.21 -6.91
C VAL A 134 6.29 1.12 -7.34
N GLY A 135 5.00 1.10 -7.63
CA GLY A 135 4.19 2.28 -7.90
C GLY A 135 4.38 2.90 -9.28
N ASN A 136 3.55 2.48 -10.22
CA ASN A 136 3.11 3.35 -11.30
C ASN A 136 1.72 3.83 -10.92
N SER A 137 1.42 5.11 -11.14
CA SER A 137 0.15 5.65 -10.68
C SER A 137 -1.03 4.88 -11.30
N LEU A 138 -2.04 4.61 -10.49
CA LEU A 138 -3.29 4.03 -10.96
C LEU A 138 -3.92 4.88 -12.06
N ASP A 139 -3.72 6.20 -12.04
CA ASP A 139 -4.14 7.13 -13.09
C ASP A 139 -3.58 6.75 -14.47
N GLU A 140 -2.32 6.34 -14.53
CA GLU A 140 -1.68 5.91 -15.79
C GLU A 140 -2.23 4.58 -16.30
N TYR A 141 -2.47 3.64 -15.38
CA TYR A 141 -3.16 2.39 -15.69
C TYR A 141 -4.59 2.64 -16.19
N ILE A 142 -5.35 3.50 -15.54
CA ILE A 142 -6.70 3.89 -15.95
C ILE A 142 -6.70 4.53 -17.33
N LYS A 143 -5.72 5.38 -17.63
CA LYS A 143 -5.62 6.06 -18.92
C LYS A 143 -5.37 5.10 -20.08
N ASN A 144 -4.62 4.03 -19.85
CA ASN A 144 -4.13 3.12 -20.90
C ASN A 144 -4.77 1.72 -20.83
N GLY A 145 -5.54 1.42 -19.81
CA GLY A 145 -6.10 0.09 -19.60
C GLY A 145 -7.43 -0.17 -20.30
N PRO A 146 -7.92 -1.41 -20.33
CA PRO A 146 -9.21 -1.79 -20.91
C PRO A 146 -10.36 -1.08 -20.21
N SER A 147 -11.33 -0.57 -21.01
CA SER A 147 -12.47 0.22 -20.52
C SER A 147 -13.34 -0.51 -19.49
N GLU A 148 -13.44 -1.82 -19.60
CA GLU A 148 -14.23 -2.67 -18.69
C GLU A 148 -13.67 -2.71 -17.27
N ILE A 149 -12.35 -2.68 -17.12
CA ILE A 149 -11.64 -2.66 -15.83
C ILE A 149 -11.63 -1.25 -15.22
N LEU A 150 -11.64 -0.24 -16.07
CA LEU A 150 -11.52 1.17 -15.64
C LEU A 150 -12.67 1.62 -14.73
N GLY A 151 -13.86 1.06 -14.90
CA GLY A 151 -15.03 1.40 -14.11
C GLY A 151 -14.83 1.16 -12.62
N TYR A 152 -14.16 0.08 -12.26
CA TYR A 152 -13.90 -0.29 -10.86
C TYR A 152 -12.90 0.65 -10.18
N PHE A 153 -11.83 1.01 -10.88
CA PHE A 153 -10.77 1.87 -10.33
C PHE A 153 -11.11 3.37 -10.35
N LYS A 154 -11.97 3.82 -11.26
CA LYS A 154 -12.43 5.22 -11.30
C LYS A 154 -13.11 5.69 -10.01
N ASN A 155 -13.81 4.80 -9.33
CA ASN A 155 -14.48 5.12 -8.08
C ASN A 155 -13.48 5.33 -6.95
N LEU A 156 -12.44 4.51 -6.85
CA LEU A 156 -11.37 4.65 -5.86
C LEU A 156 -10.71 6.03 -5.92
N ILE A 157 -10.36 6.50 -7.12
CA ILE A 157 -9.75 7.82 -7.31
C ILE A 157 -10.72 8.95 -6.93
N ARG A 158 -12.00 8.82 -7.23
CA ARG A 158 -13.00 9.84 -6.88
C ARG A 158 -13.20 9.95 -5.37
N GLU A 159 -13.27 8.83 -4.68
CA GLU A 159 -13.44 8.79 -3.23
C GLU A 159 -12.22 9.37 -2.51
N ASN A 160 -11.02 9.06 -2.95
CA ASN A 160 -9.79 9.62 -2.38
C ASN A 160 -9.66 11.14 -2.62
N LYS A 161 -10.05 11.63 -3.80
CA LYS A 161 -10.07 13.07 -4.09
C LYS A 161 -11.14 13.83 -3.29
N SER A 162 -12.29 13.21 -3.03
CA SER A 162 -13.37 13.81 -2.22
C SER A 162 -12.97 13.93 -0.75
N SER A 163 -12.27 12.94 -0.22
CA SER A 163 -11.80 12.93 1.16
C SER A 163 -10.72 14.00 1.42
N LYS A 164 -9.89 14.31 0.43
CA LYS A 164 -8.89 15.40 0.54
C LYS A 164 -9.53 16.78 0.63
N ASN A 165 -10.65 17.01 -0.06
CA ASN A 165 -11.37 18.29 -0.03
C ASN A 165 -12.22 18.50 1.23
N ALA A 166 -12.44 17.44 2.03
CA ALA A 166 -13.20 17.52 3.29
C ALA A 166 -12.32 17.78 4.52
N ILE A 167 -11.00 17.74 4.39
CA ILE A 167 -9.99 17.94 5.46
C ILE A 167 -9.21 19.27 5.28
N GLY A 168 -9.55 20.03 4.25
CA GLY A 168 -8.95 21.35 3.95
C GLY A 168 -9.70 22.49 4.58
#